data_88d2668f442b8cd711b338dbebe5605c
#
_entry.id   88d2668f442b8cd711b338dbebe5605c
#
_cell.length_a   1.000
_cell.length_b   1.000
_cell.length_c   1.000
_cell.angle_alpha   90.00
_cell.angle_beta   90.00
_cell.angle_gamma   90.00
#
_symmetry.space_group_name_H-M   'P 1'
#
loop_
_entity.id
_entity.type
_entity.pdbx_description
1 polymer ?
#
loop_
_entity_poly.entity_id
_entity_poly.type
_entity_poly.pdbx_seq_one_letter_code
_entity_poly.pdbx_strand_id
1 'polypeptide(L)'
;LEAMNQADAIITEAVYSNEKEKVLDHIRSLLQPIQRKYLGCRPDLVELNFREVFFDYLKELPSEKLIQPAKNIMTVNLAKDCILPVPWNPDRAKAINKVIMQNDWEQDITNHSIELWLPIGVAFVLGGHHSIAAGVLYSKGNIITDKIFDMKLLYDHFYCDGVDYRRKKDGRKISKVKYFEFAIVFEIGRKMVEKNIS
;
A
#
# COMPACT_ATOMS: atom_id res chain seq x y z
N LEU A 1 -10.68 -9.98 15.98
CA LEU A 1 -11.94 -9.34 16.43
C LEU A 1 -11.82 -7.83 16.44
N GLU A 2 -10.82 -7.25 17.10
CA GLU A 2 -10.62 -5.79 17.20
C GLU A 2 -10.40 -5.12 15.84
N ALA A 3 -9.53 -5.67 14.99
CA ALA A 3 -9.30 -5.18 13.64
C ALA A 3 -10.58 -5.20 12.79
N MET A 4 -11.38 -6.25 12.92
CA MET A 4 -12.66 -6.35 12.22
C MET A 4 -13.67 -5.31 12.70
N ASN A 5 -13.76 -5.10 14.02
CA ASN A 5 -14.65 -4.10 14.59
C ASN A 5 -14.26 -2.67 14.16
N GLN A 6 -12.97 -2.36 14.13
CA GLN A 6 -12.48 -1.07 13.63
C GLN A 6 -12.78 -0.88 12.15
N ALA A 7 -12.53 -1.91 11.31
CA ALA A 7 -12.87 -1.87 9.90
C ALA A 7 -14.39 -1.66 9.68
N ASP A 8 -15.24 -2.34 10.48
CA ASP A 8 -16.69 -2.17 10.41
C ASP A 8 -17.14 -0.75 10.77
N ALA A 9 -16.58 -0.16 11.82
CA ALA A 9 -16.90 1.19 12.24
C ALA A 9 -16.56 2.21 11.15
N ILE A 10 -15.34 2.12 10.58
CA ILE A 10 -14.86 3.02 9.52
C ILE A 10 -15.72 2.91 8.27
N ILE A 11 -16.00 1.69 7.83
CA ILE A 11 -16.81 1.47 6.63
C ILE A 11 -18.26 1.92 6.86
N THR A 12 -18.80 1.70 8.06
CA THR A 12 -20.16 2.17 8.41
C THR A 12 -20.23 3.69 8.26
N GLU A 13 -19.27 4.43 8.80
CA GLU A 13 -19.20 5.88 8.68
C GLU A 13 -19.07 6.32 7.22
N ALA A 14 -18.18 5.69 6.44
CA ALA A 14 -17.97 6.00 5.04
C ALA A 14 -19.21 5.72 4.16
N VAL A 15 -19.92 4.63 4.43
CA VAL A 15 -21.16 4.29 3.71
C VAL A 15 -22.26 5.33 3.95
N TYR A 16 -22.39 5.82 5.18
CA TYR A 16 -23.36 6.89 5.49
C TYR A 16 -23.01 8.22 4.83
N SER A 17 -21.70 8.50 4.63
CA SER A 17 -21.25 9.74 3.99
C SER A 17 -21.11 9.65 2.47
N ASN A 18 -21.16 8.44 1.89
CA ASN A 18 -20.84 8.15 0.48
C ASN A 18 -19.48 8.69 0.03
N GLU A 19 -18.49 8.71 0.96
CA GLU A 19 -17.22 9.39 0.76
C GLU A 19 -16.05 8.40 0.80
N LYS A 20 -15.69 7.85 -0.35
CA LYS A 20 -14.47 7.06 -0.55
C LYS A 20 -13.22 7.74 0.05
N GLU A 21 -13.09 9.06 -0.14
CA GLU A 21 -11.93 9.82 0.34
C GLU A 21 -11.76 9.73 1.85
N LYS A 22 -12.84 9.70 2.64
CA LYS A 22 -12.73 9.52 4.11
C LYS A 22 -12.13 8.16 4.49
N VAL A 23 -12.49 7.09 3.76
CA VAL A 23 -11.89 5.76 3.98
C VAL A 23 -10.40 5.80 3.66
N LEU A 24 -10.04 6.42 2.53
CA LEU A 24 -8.63 6.54 2.14
C LEU A 24 -7.82 7.38 3.12
N ASP A 25 -8.38 8.48 3.63
CA ASP A 25 -7.74 9.31 4.68
C ASP A 25 -7.52 8.51 5.96
N HIS A 26 -8.47 7.65 6.32
CA HIS A 26 -8.33 6.77 7.47
C HIS A 26 -7.23 5.74 7.28
N ILE A 27 -7.17 5.10 6.09
CA ILE A 27 -6.09 4.17 5.72
C ILE A 27 -4.73 4.88 5.80
N ARG A 28 -4.63 6.10 5.25
CA ARG A 28 -3.41 6.92 5.34
C ARG A 28 -2.99 7.15 6.80
N SER A 29 -3.94 7.52 7.64
CA SER A 29 -3.69 7.75 9.08
C SER A 29 -3.21 6.50 9.80
N LEU A 30 -3.80 5.35 9.52
CA LEU A 30 -3.40 4.05 10.08
C LEU A 30 -1.98 3.66 9.66
N LEU A 31 -1.62 3.89 8.40
CA LEU A 31 -0.31 3.48 7.86
C LEU A 31 0.79 4.54 8.05
N GLN A 32 0.47 5.75 8.49
CA GLN A 32 1.46 6.82 8.69
C GLN A 32 2.60 6.43 9.67
N PRO A 33 2.35 5.76 10.80
CA PRO A 33 3.44 5.31 11.68
C PRO A 33 4.38 4.31 10.98
N ILE A 34 3.83 3.42 10.14
CA ILE A 34 4.60 2.44 9.36
C ILE A 34 5.41 3.17 8.29
N GLN A 35 4.81 4.09 7.55
CA GLN A 35 5.49 4.90 6.54
C GLN A 35 6.68 5.65 7.17
N ARG A 36 6.50 6.26 8.34
CA ARG A 36 7.58 6.95 9.06
C ARG A 36 8.73 6.01 9.43
N LYS A 37 8.43 4.78 9.87
CA LYS A 37 9.46 3.76 10.15
C LYS A 37 10.25 3.43 8.89
N TYR A 38 9.57 3.25 7.75
CA TYR A 38 10.21 2.95 6.47
C TYR A 38 11.13 4.10 6.02
N LEU A 39 10.68 5.34 6.13
CA LEU A 39 11.49 6.52 5.78
C LEU A 39 12.78 6.65 6.62
N GLY A 40 12.86 6.00 7.78
CA GLY A 40 14.03 6.00 8.67
C GLY A 40 15.20 5.13 8.23
N CYS A 41 15.25 4.65 6.99
CA CYS A 41 16.33 3.78 6.46
C CYS A 41 16.58 2.54 7.34
N ARG A 42 15.54 1.81 7.65
CA ARG A 42 15.58 0.59 8.46
C ARG A 42 15.54 -0.65 7.54
N PRO A 43 16.71 -1.23 7.16
CA PRO A 43 16.76 -2.40 6.27
C PRO A 43 16.08 -3.65 6.88
N ASP A 44 16.02 -3.74 8.20
CA ASP A 44 15.33 -4.79 8.95
C ASP A 44 13.80 -4.77 8.74
N LEU A 45 13.26 -3.70 8.18
CA LEU A 45 11.84 -3.57 7.88
C LEU A 45 11.45 -4.02 6.46
N VAL A 46 12.41 -4.34 5.60
CA VAL A 46 12.15 -4.79 4.21
C VAL A 46 11.26 -6.03 4.15
N GLU A 47 11.39 -6.94 5.12
CA GLU A 47 10.57 -8.15 5.24
C GLU A 47 9.10 -7.90 5.63
N LEU A 48 8.69 -6.66 5.72
CA LEU A 48 7.40 -6.26 6.30
C LEU A 48 6.41 -5.75 5.25
N ASN A 49 6.78 -5.88 4.00
CA ASN A 49 5.94 -5.45 2.90
C ASN A 49 4.69 -6.35 2.82
N PHE A 50 3.52 -5.74 2.94
CA PHE A 50 2.21 -6.38 2.80
C PHE A 50 2.10 -7.18 1.48
N ARG A 51 2.71 -6.68 0.42
CA ARG A 51 2.79 -7.33 -0.89
C ARG A 51 3.45 -8.71 -0.81
N GLU A 52 4.51 -8.87 -0.02
CA GLU A 52 5.27 -10.12 0.07
C GLU A 52 4.50 -11.24 0.77
N VAL A 53 3.56 -10.89 1.67
CA VAL A 53 2.70 -11.87 2.34
C VAL A 53 1.96 -12.73 1.33
N PHE A 54 1.52 -12.14 0.23
CA PHE A 54 0.71 -12.80 -0.80
C PHE A 54 1.50 -13.15 -2.05
N PHE A 55 2.79 -12.76 -2.14
CA PHE A 55 3.58 -12.86 -3.36
C PHE A 55 3.68 -14.30 -3.91
N ASP A 56 3.91 -15.28 -3.06
CA ASP A 56 4.02 -16.68 -3.49
C ASP A 56 2.68 -17.23 -4.01
N TYR A 57 1.57 -16.79 -3.43
CA TYR A 57 0.23 -17.17 -3.88
C TYR A 57 -0.18 -16.44 -5.16
N LEU A 58 0.27 -15.21 -5.32
CA LEU A 58 0.03 -14.44 -6.53
C LEU A 58 0.69 -15.08 -7.75
N LYS A 59 1.83 -15.77 -7.56
CA LYS A 59 2.47 -16.55 -8.64
C LYS A 59 1.66 -17.75 -9.10
N GLU A 60 0.80 -18.30 -8.24
CA GLU A 60 -0.09 -19.42 -8.58
C GLU A 60 -1.33 -18.96 -9.35
N LEU A 61 -1.63 -17.65 -9.35
CA LEU A 61 -2.72 -17.09 -10.14
C LEU A 61 -2.24 -16.78 -11.56
N PRO A 62 -3.10 -16.92 -12.58
CA PRO A 62 -2.75 -16.55 -13.95
C PRO A 62 -2.23 -15.10 -13.99
N SER A 63 -1.04 -14.90 -14.53
CA SER A 63 -0.37 -13.59 -14.58
C SER A 63 -1.20 -12.48 -15.23
N GLU A 64 -2.10 -12.86 -16.14
CA GLU A 64 -3.06 -11.98 -16.81
C GLU A 64 -4.11 -11.36 -15.87
N LYS A 65 -4.30 -11.96 -14.68
CA LYS A 65 -5.25 -11.46 -13.68
C LYS A 65 -4.58 -10.57 -12.61
N LEU A 66 -3.26 -10.67 -12.47
CA LEU A 66 -2.52 -10.06 -11.35
C LEU A 66 -2.17 -8.60 -11.57
N ILE A 67 -1.88 -8.23 -12.80
CA ILE A 67 -1.61 -6.86 -13.19
C ILE A 67 -2.40 -6.66 -14.47
N GLN A 68 -3.60 -6.16 -14.37
CA GLN A 68 -4.22 -5.61 -15.55
C GLN A 68 -3.40 -4.37 -15.90
N PRO A 69 -2.78 -4.33 -17.11
CA PRO A 69 -2.33 -3.06 -17.62
C PRO A 69 -3.57 -2.17 -17.62
N ALA A 70 -3.62 -1.29 -16.64
CA ALA A 70 -4.79 -0.45 -16.50
C ALA A 70 -4.92 0.32 -17.79
N LYS A 71 -6.10 0.29 -18.40
CA LYS A 71 -6.45 1.21 -19.49
C LYS A 71 -6.30 2.66 -19.01
N ASN A 72 -6.20 2.88 -17.71
CA ASN A 72 -6.11 4.17 -17.06
C ASN A 72 -4.79 4.28 -16.30
N ILE A 73 -3.99 5.23 -16.72
CA ILE A 73 -2.83 5.72 -15.98
C ILE A 73 -3.34 6.46 -14.74
N MET A 74 -2.76 6.15 -13.58
CA MET A 74 -3.09 6.84 -12.32
C MET A 74 -1.92 7.67 -11.83
N THR A 75 -2.26 8.80 -11.22
CA THR A 75 -1.29 9.69 -10.57
C THR A 75 -1.36 9.52 -9.06
N VAL A 76 -0.21 9.30 -8.44
CA VAL A 76 -0.04 9.19 -7.00
C VAL A 76 0.78 10.37 -6.51
N ASN A 77 0.24 11.14 -5.56
CA ASN A 77 0.84 12.34 -5.03
C ASN A 77 1.71 12.03 -3.80
N LEU A 78 3.00 12.36 -3.85
CA LEU A 78 3.96 12.02 -2.78
C LEU A 78 3.69 12.77 -1.47
N ALA A 79 2.96 13.89 -1.51
CA ALA A 79 2.61 14.66 -0.32
C ALA A 79 1.34 14.15 0.39
N LYS A 80 0.43 13.48 -0.36
CA LYS A 80 -0.92 13.21 0.14
C LYS A 80 -1.23 11.72 0.22
N ASP A 81 -0.71 10.92 -0.72
CA ASP A 81 -1.09 9.53 -0.83
C ASP A 81 -0.23 8.62 0.05
N CYS A 82 -0.77 7.45 0.38
CA CYS A 82 -0.03 6.47 1.16
C CYS A 82 0.95 5.71 0.27
N ILE A 83 2.23 6.04 0.39
CA ILE A 83 3.33 5.43 -0.37
C ILE A 83 4.34 4.84 0.60
N LEU A 84 4.78 3.63 0.33
CA LEU A 84 5.66 2.88 1.23
C LEU A 84 7.03 2.60 0.55
N PRO A 85 7.94 3.60 0.53
CA PRO A 85 9.32 3.40 0.10
C PRO A 85 10.15 2.76 1.23
N VAL A 86 11.13 1.94 0.85
CA VAL A 86 12.08 1.33 1.80
C VAL A 86 13.50 1.72 1.42
N PRO A 87 13.97 2.93 1.74
CA PRO A 87 15.35 3.31 1.50
C PRO A 87 16.27 2.51 2.44
N TRP A 88 17.24 1.79 1.87
CA TRP A 88 18.10 0.88 2.64
C TRP A 88 19.49 1.45 2.95
N ASN A 89 19.93 2.48 2.24
CA ASN A 89 21.27 3.08 2.37
C ASN A 89 21.16 4.50 2.93
N PRO A 90 21.59 4.73 4.19
CA PRO A 90 21.47 6.05 4.85
C PRO A 90 22.28 7.17 4.16
N ASP A 91 23.47 6.84 3.63
CA ASP A 91 24.32 7.85 2.98
C ASP A 91 23.69 8.30 1.66
N ARG A 92 23.17 7.35 0.89
CA ARG A 92 22.44 7.64 -0.35
C ARG A 92 21.16 8.44 -0.08
N ALA A 93 20.40 8.08 0.96
CA ALA A 93 19.23 8.83 1.40
C ALA A 93 19.60 10.27 1.77
N LYS A 94 20.68 10.48 2.56
CA LYS A 94 21.18 11.80 2.94
C LYS A 94 21.59 12.64 1.73
N ALA A 95 22.27 12.04 0.75
CA ALA A 95 22.67 12.73 -0.48
C ALA A 95 21.47 13.19 -1.30
N ILE A 96 20.50 12.29 -1.52
CA ILE A 96 19.29 12.59 -2.30
C ILE A 96 18.41 13.62 -1.57
N ASN A 97 18.27 13.52 -0.25
CA ASN A 97 17.52 14.49 0.55
C ASN A 97 18.03 15.91 0.34
N LYS A 98 19.35 16.13 0.29
CA LYS A 98 19.93 17.46 0.02
C LYS A 98 19.51 18.00 -1.36
N VAL A 99 19.46 17.14 -2.35
CA VAL A 99 19.07 17.51 -3.71
C VAL A 99 17.58 17.89 -3.76
N ILE A 100 16.70 17.03 -3.23
CA ILE A 100 15.25 17.25 -3.29
C ILE A 100 14.80 18.40 -2.38
N MET A 101 15.50 18.66 -1.27
CA MET A 101 15.22 19.82 -0.42
C MET A 101 15.32 21.14 -1.21
N GLN A 102 16.30 21.25 -2.12
CA GLN A 102 16.61 22.46 -2.86
C GLN A 102 15.97 22.55 -4.25
N ASN A 103 15.48 21.42 -4.80
CA ASN A 103 14.95 21.33 -6.13
C ASN A 103 13.53 20.74 -6.11
N ASP A 104 12.82 20.87 -7.23
CA ASP A 104 11.58 20.15 -7.46
C ASP A 104 11.86 18.66 -7.64
N TRP A 105 10.87 17.85 -7.28
CA TRP A 105 10.94 16.42 -7.49
C TRP A 105 10.26 16.07 -8.82
N GLU A 106 11.00 15.40 -9.69
CA GLU A 106 10.50 14.93 -10.98
C GLU A 106 10.60 13.41 -11.10
N GLN A 107 9.60 12.81 -11.73
CA GLN A 107 9.60 11.37 -11.96
C GLN A 107 10.62 11.00 -13.03
N ASP A 108 11.57 10.15 -12.68
CA ASP A 108 12.41 9.43 -13.64
C ASP A 108 11.72 8.08 -13.95
N ILE A 109 11.11 7.97 -15.13
CA ILE A 109 10.35 6.79 -15.56
C ILE A 109 11.21 5.53 -15.69
N THR A 110 12.53 5.66 -15.80
CA THR A 110 13.46 4.53 -15.90
C THR A 110 13.81 3.95 -14.53
N ASN A 111 13.64 4.74 -13.47
CA ASN A 111 14.03 4.40 -12.10
C ASN A 111 12.85 4.35 -11.13
N HIS A 112 11.92 5.32 -11.21
CA HIS A 112 10.80 5.42 -10.28
C HIS A 112 9.65 4.53 -10.72
N SER A 113 9.39 3.47 -9.96
CA SER A 113 8.33 2.50 -10.22
C SER A 113 7.56 2.19 -8.95
N ILE A 114 6.24 2.28 -9.04
CA ILE A 114 5.33 1.93 -7.95
C ILE A 114 4.23 0.99 -8.47
N GLU A 115 3.66 0.22 -7.57
CA GLU A 115 2.46 -0.58 -7.77
C GLU A 115 1.36 -0.05 -6.84
N LEU A 116 0.24 0.42 -7.41
CA LEU A 116 -0.89 0.96 -6.66
C LEU A 116 -1.92 -0.13 -6.39
N TRP A 117 -2.23 -0.36 -5.13
CA TRP A 117 -3.19 -1.37 -4.69
C TRP A 117 -4.55 -0.75 -4.42
N LEU A 118 -5.55 -1.18 -5.20
CA LEU A 118 -6.93 -0.74 -5.08
C LEU A 118 -7.81 -1.83 -4.45
N PRO A 119 -8.84 -1.45 -3.67
CA PRO A 119 -9.35 -0.10 -3.45
C PRO A 119 -8.65 0.68 -2.32
N ILE A 120 -7.68 0.10 -1.62
CA ILE A 120 -7.07 0.70 -0.42
C ILE A 120 -6.22 1.95 -0.68
N GLY A 121 -5.87 2.25 -1.93
CA GLY A 121 -5.10 3.44 -2.29
C GLY A 121 -3.67 3.46 -1.75
N VAL A 122 -3.05 2.29 -1.51
CA VAL A 122 -1.68 2.17 -1.02
C VAL A 122 -0.73 1.86 -2.16
N ALA A 123 0.34 2.64 -2.29
CA ALA A 123 1.36 2.45 -3.29
C ALA A 123 2.62 1.80 -2.70
N PHE A 124 3.01 0.66 -3.25
CA PHE A 124 4.26 -0.02 -2.92
C PHE A 124 5.34 0.37 -3.92
N VAL A 125 6.49 0.80 -3.42
CA VAL A 125 7.61 1.20 -4.27
C VAL A 125 8.36 -0.04 -4.74
N LEU A 126 8.58 -0.15 -6.05
CA LEU A 126 9.32 -1.23 -6.69
C LEU A 126 10.72 -0.79 -7.15
N GLY A 127 10.90 0.51 -7.39
CA GLY A 127 12.16 1.12 -7.79
C GLY A 127 12.23 2.59 -7.39
N GLY A 128 13.45 3.14 -7.23
CA GLY A 128 13.65 4.54 -6.85
C GLY A 128 13.38 4.88 -5.39
N HIS A 129 13.47 3.90 -4.48
CA HIS A 129 13.09 4.03 -3.07
C HIS A 129 13.66 5.28 -2.36
N HIS A 130 14.94 5.64 -2.59
CA HIS A 130 15.56 6.78 -1.94
C HIS A 130 14.98 8.12 -2.42
N SER A 131 14.79 8.26 -3.74
CA SER A 131 14.22 9.48 -4.33
C SER A 131 12.75 9.64 -3.98
N ILE A 132 11.97 8.56 -4.04
CA ILE A 132 10.56 8.58 -3.66
C ILE A 132 10.42 8.89 -2.17
N ALA A 133 11.27 8.31 -1.31
CA ALA A 133 11.28 8.61 0.12
C ALA A 133 11.57 10.09 0.38
N ALA A 134 12.51 10.70 -0.37
CA ALA A 134 12.76 12.14 -0.28
C ALA A 134 11.54 12.96 -0.74
N GLY A 135 10.89 12.57 -1.84
CA GLY A 135 9.66 13.21 -2.31
C GLY A 135 8.55 13.21 -1.23
N VAL A 136 8.34 12.05 -0.58
CA VAL A 136 7.40 11.93 0.53
C VAL A 136 7.81 12.81 1.72
N LEU A 137 9.09 12.78 2.11
CA LEU A 137 9.62 13.55 3.24
C LEU A 137 9.45 15.06 3.06
N TYR A 138 9.67 15.55 1.86
CA TYR A 138 9.56 16.98 1.52
C TYR A 138 8.20 17.37 0.93
N SER A 139 7.26 16.43 0.86
CA SER A 139 5.91 16.66 0.31
C SER A 139 5.95 17.20 -1.12
N LYS A 140 6.82 16.64 -1.97
CA LYS A 140 7.07 17.10 -3.33
C LYS A 140 6.91 15.97 -4.35
N GLY A 141 6.21 16.26 -5.42
CA GLY A 141 6.16 15.42 -6.62
C GLY A 141 4.93 14.54 -6.76
N ASN A 142 4.82 14.00 -7.96
CA ASN A 142 3.79 13.05 -8.33
C ASN A 142 4.42 11.89 -9.11
N ILE A 143 3.89 10.68 -8.95
CA ILE A 143 4.27 9.51 -9.73
C ILE A 143 3.08 9.08 -10.57
N ILE A 144 3.33 8.89 -11.85
CA ILE A 144 2.40 8.28 -12.78
C ILE A 144 2.69 6.79 -12.85
N THR A 145 1.67 5.94 -12.71
CA THR A 145 1.79 4.49 -12.80
C THR A 145 0.64 3.87 -13.59
N ASP A 146 0.97 2.86 -14.36
CA ASP A 146 0.05 1.93 -15.02
C ASP A 146 -0.01 0.57 -14.29
N LYS A 147 0.81 0.38 -13.26
CA LYS A 147 0.86 -0.83 -12.44
C LYS A 147 -0.16 -0.75 -11.33
N ILE A 148 -1.35 -1.26 -11.61
CA ILE A 148 -2.47 -1.28 -10.67
C ILE A 148 -2.77 -2.72 -10.28
N PHE A 149 -2.80 -2.99 -8.99
CA PHE A 149 -3.17 -4.28 -8.42
C PHE A 149 -4.60 -4.21 -7.85
N ASP A 150 -5.49 -5.04 -8.39
CA ASP A 150 -6.86 -5.18 -7.86
C ASP A 150 -6.88 -6.20 -6.73
N MET A 151 -7.03 -5.73 -5.49
CA MET A 151 -7.09 -6.58 -4.30
C MET A 151 -8.34 -7.47 -4.25
N LYS A 152 -9.34 -7.25 -5.09
CA LYS A 152 -10.50 -8.14 -5.18
C LYS A 152 -10.05 -9.58 -5.42
N LEU A 153 -9.01 -9.77 -6.21
CA LEU A 153 -8.40 -11.09 -6.46
C LEU A 153 -7.90 -11.75 -5.17
N LEU A 154 -7.37 -10.98 -4.22
CA LEU A 154 -6.96 -11.51 -2.91
C LEU A 154 -8.17 -11.87 -2.06
N TYR A 155 -9.17 -10.99 -2.02
CA TYR A 155 -10.36 -11.19 -1.17
C TYR A 155 -11.21 -12.37 -1.60
N ASP A 156 -11.13 -12.80 -2.86
CA ASP A 156 -11.79 -14.03 -3.32
C ASP A 156 -11.17 -15.29 -2.68
N HIS A 157 -9.87 -15.25 -2.37
CA HIS A 157 -9.10 -16.41 -1.91
C HIS A 157 -8.69 -16.36 -0.44
N PHE A 158 -8.58 -15.16 0.16
CA PHE A 158 -8.00 -14.97 1.48
C PHE A 158 -8.89 -14.13 2.39
N TYR A 159 -8.67 -14.29 3.69
CA TYR A 159 -9.24 -13.45 4.76
C TYR A 159 -8.21 -13.25 5.87
N CYS A 160 -8.41 -12.26 6.72
CA CYS A 160 -7.62 -12.03 7.90
C CYS A 160 -8.48 -12.26 9.16
N ASP A 161 -8.01 -13.09 10.11
CA ASP A 161 -8.71 -13.31 11.38
C ASP A 161 -8.22 -12.36 12.49
N GLY A 162 -7.38 -11.39 12.15
CA GLY A 162 -6.73 -10.44 13.05
C GLY A 162 -5.39 -10.91 13.60
N VAL A 163 -5.08 -12.19 13.48
CA VAL A 163 -3.80 -12.80 13.90
C VAL A 163 -3.02 -13.35 12.72
N ASP A 164 -3.74 -14.01 11.82
CA ASP A 164 -3.17 -14.66 10.64
C ASP A 164 -3.93 -14.29 9.38
N TYR A 165 -3.23 -14.24 8.24
CA TYR A 165 -3.84 -14.32 6.91
C TYR A 165 -4.09 -15.78 6.58
N ARG A 166 -5.31 -16.09 6.14
CA ARG A 166 -5.77 -17.46 5.88
C ARG A 166 -6.41 -17.63 4.51
N ARG A 167 -6.27 -18.83 3.97
CA ARG A 167 -6.91 -19.20 2.70
C ARG A 167 -8.37 -19.62 2.96
N LYS A 168 -9.31 -19.07 2.20
CA LYS A 168 -10.75 -19.36 2.36
C LYS A 168 -11.10 -20.81 2.10
N LYS A 169 -10.44 -21.46 1.11
CA LYS A 169 -10.75 -22.82 0.68
C LYS A 169 -10.66 -23.87 1.80
N ASP A 170 -9.71 -23.74 2.70
CA ASP A 170 -9.37 -24.77 3.68
C ASP A 170 -8.97 -24.21 5.08
N GLY A 171 -9.05 -22.91 5.25
CA GLY A 171 -8.66 -22.23 6.51
C GLY A 171 -7.16 -22.25 6.78
N ARG A 172 -6.33 -22.76 5.85
CA ARG A 172 -4.88 -22.86 6.04
C ARG A 172 -4.26 -21.49 6.28
N LYS A 173 -3.42 -21.42 7.30
CA LYS A 173 -2.60 -20.26 7.58
C LYS A 173 -1.60 -20.01 6.44
N ILE A 174 -1.54 -18.77 5.97
CA ILE A 174 -0.63 -18.28 4.95
C ILE A 174 0.56 -17.61 5.60
N SER A 175 0.28 -16.63 6.45
CA SER A 175 1.28 -15.86 7.17
C SER A 175 0.69 -15.29 8.45
N LYS A 176 1.54 -15.02 9.43
CA LYS A 176 1.16 -14.27 10.63
C LYS A 176 1.04 -12.79 10.28
N VAL A 177 0.07 -12.11 10.85
CA VAL A 177 0.00 -10.65 10.83
C VAL A 177 1.21 -10.09 11.59
N LYS A 178 2.09 -9.39 10.89
CA LYS A 178 3.27 -8.74 11.50
C LYS A 178 2.93 -7.35 12.06
N TYR A 179 2.08 -6.62 11.36
CA TYR A 179 1.58 -5.31 11.75
C TYR A 179 0.05 -5.32 11.76
N PHE A 180 -0.50 -4.96 12.89
CA PHE A 180 -1.94 -4.91 13.10
C PHE A 180 -2.62 -3.92 12.13
N GLU A 181 -1.95 -2.83 11.83
CA GLU A 181 -2.42 -1.82 10.89
C GLU A 181 -2.68 -2.41 9.50
N PHE A 182 -1.82 -3.29 9.01
CA PHE A 182 -2.04 -3.96 7.73
C PHE A 182 -3.21 -4.96 7.77
N ALA A 183 -3.46 -5.61 8.90
CA ALA A 183 -4.64 -6.44 9.05
C ALA A 183 -5.93 -5.62 8.96
N ILE A 184 -5.95 -4.45 9.61
CA ILE A 184 -7.10 -3.52 9.55
C ILE A 184 -7.31 -3.05 8.11
N VAL A 185 -6.24 -2.57 7.44
CA VAL A 185 -6.30 -2.08 6.06
C VAL A 185 -6.77 -3.17 5.10
N PHE A 186 -6.31 -4.43 5.29
CA PHE A 186 -6.78 -5.57 4.50
C PHE A 186 -8.30 -5.76 4.63
N GLU A 187 -8.82 -5.74 5.85
CA GLU A 187 -10.25 -5.93 6.12
C GLU A 187 -11.08 -4.71 5.67
N ILE A 188 -10.56 -3.49 5.80
CA ILE A 188 -11.20 -2.29 5.22
C ILE A 188 -11.36 -2.47 3.71
N GLY A 189 -10.30 -2.82 3.00
CA GLY A 189 -10.34 -3.03 1.55
C GLY A 189 -11.31 -4.14 1.14
N ARG A 190 -11.38 -5.26 1.90
CA ARG A 190 -12.36 -6.32 1.66
C ARG A 190 -13.79 -5.79 1.76
N LYS A 191 -14.10 -5.00 2.79
CA LYS A 191 -15.42 -4.40 2.99
C LYS A 191 -15.73 -3.32 1.94
N MET A 192 -14.73 -2.56 1.50
CA MET A 192 -14.91 -1.61 0.38
C MET A 192 -15.39 -2.36 -0.88
N VAL A 193 -14.77 -3.50 -1.19
CA VAL A 193 -15.20 -4.35 -2.33
C VAL A 193 -16.62 -4.87 -2.13
N GLU A 194 -16.95 -5.41 -0.96
CA GLU A 194 -18.29 -5.93 -0.63
C GLU A 194 -19.39 -4.86 -0.72
N LYS A 195 -19.06 -3.60 -0.41
CA LYS A 195 -19.98 -2.46 -0.44
C LYS A 195 -19.93 -1.65 -1.73
N ASN A 196 -19.12 -2.08 -2.73
CA ASN A 196 -18.90 -1.37 -3.99
C ASN A 196 -18.38 0.07 -3.81
N ILE A 197 -17.58 0.32 -2.79
CA ILE A 197 -16.83 1.56 -2.58
C ILE A 197 -15.52 1.45 -3.39
N SER A 198 -15.50 1.98 -4.62
CA SER A 198 -14.37 1.85 -5.56
C SER A 198 -13.78 3.20 -5.96
#